data_889e2c7b896e0d83b1b0f3836c63c4bd
#
_entry.id   889e2c7b896e0d83b1b0f3836c63c4bd
#
_cell.length_a   1.000
_cell.length_b   1.000
_cell.length_c   1.000
_cell.angle_alpha   90.00
_cell.angle_beta   90.00
_cell.angle_gamma   90.00
#
_symmetry.space_group_name_H-M   'P 1'
#
loop_
_entity.id
_entity.type
_entity.pdbx_description
1 polymer ?
#
loop_
_entity_poly.entity_id
_entity_poly.type
_entity_poly.pdbx_seq_one_letter_code
_entity_poly.pdbx_strand_id
1 'polypeptide(L)'
;MQTVYCRLKPRHPSRKLQLARVSALLVLFLLPAALARAQESFFDPTNFVVMGEGLAAGMADFGLRSVYQEKSFPAQMAQQMDVAFPQPLIQGGGIGSAPGFPALPVRLPGPDQGAVRKDFPPQLFVFNLSVPGFRVSDALTRRPTPPLVQRNDELQSVTNLILGYPSLILKDKPLWTQAEYAQRMRPSLVLIELGYYDVLEAAATGDPSRLTSVESFRASYSDVLKAVRETDAALIVLTIPDPLDTAYFTPLGSASQNVGASAADLQALYNLRPDDLLTPNGLTAIALQLDANEIGPLPPGSVIGSDVAAQVRSRVGALNQVIQSLAQENGALVYDLHGLFARVRGSGLVVSDTRVLTRDYLGGFYSLNGYYPGATGHALIANEVLSLLNRTFGTSFPLIDLAQVAQDDPAVRFIPLKKPSSGELQ
;
A
#
# COMPACT_ATOMS: atom_id res chain seq x y z
N MET A 1 91.66 42.22 26.34
CA MET A 1 90.17 42.29 26.19
C MET A 1 89.69 40.89 26.05
N GLN A 2 89.19 40.30 27.13
CA GLN A 2 88.64 38.92 27.16
C GLN A 2 87.07 38.99 27.04
N THR A 3 86.52 38.36 26.02
CA THR A 3 85.11 38.27 25.85
C THR A 3 84.60 36.93 26.42
N VAL A 4 83.77 37.03 27.45
CA VAL A 4 83.19 35.88 28.16
C VAL A 4 81.93 35.47 27.43
N TYR A 5 81.92 34.26 26.87
CA TYR A 5 80.69 33.62 26.30
C TYR A 5 79.94 32.87 27.40
N CYS A 6 78.76 33.31 27.72
CA CYS A 6 77.79 32.61 28.60
C CYS A 6 76.98 31.63 27.82
N ARG A 7 77.09 30.29 27.97
CA ARG A 7 76.31 29.25 27.38
C ARG A 7 75.04 28.98 28.25
N LEU A 8 73.88 29.31 27.75
CA LEU A 8 72.59 28.88 28.31
C LEU A 8 72.31 27.42 27.94
N LYS A 9 72.10 26.53 28.92
CA LYS A 9 71.70 25.18 28.76
C LYS A 9 70.16 25.13 28.50
N PRO A 10 69.65 24.36 27.53
CA PRO A 10 68.20 24.19 27.35
C PRO A 10 67.61 23.35 28.49
N ARG A 11 66.55 23.88 29.15
CA ARG A 11 65.77 23.15 30.13
C ARG A 11 64.78 22.23 29.39
N HIS A 12 64.94 20.92 29.57
CA HIS A 12 63.92 19.95 29.12
C HIS A 12 62.63 20.13 29.93
N PRO A 13 61.44 20.15 29.31
CA PRO A 13 60.18 20.20 30.02
C PRO A 13 59.94 18.88 30.78
N SER A 14 59.45 18.99 32.01
CA SER A 14 59.29 17.86 32.92
C SER A 14 58.26 16.86 32.35
N ARG A 15 58.50 15.54 32.53
CA ARG A 15 57.60 14.43 32.09
C ARG A 15 56.12 14.59 32.52
N LYS A 16 55.82 15.33 33.57
CA LYS A 16 54.48 15.62 34.07
C LYS A 16 53.70 16.55 33.15
N LEU A 17 54.32 17.47 32.39
CA LEU A 17 53.65 18.35 31.45
C LEU A 17 53.27 17.63 30.13
N GLN A 18 54.05 16.62 29.75
CA GLN A 18 53.76 15.82 28.56
C GLN A 18 52.55 14.85 28.78
N LEU A 19 52.46 14.25 29.98
CA LEU A 19 51.30 13.40 30.35
C LEU A 19 49.98 14.19 30.42
N ALA A 20 50.03 15.44 30.94
CA ALA A 20 48.82 16.28 30.97
C ALA A 20 48.31 16.69 29.58
N ARG A 21 49.24 16.92 28.62
CA ARG A 21 48.87 17.25 27.23
C ARG A 21 48.30 16.06 26.46
N VAL A 22 48.79 14.85 26.67
CA VAL A 22 48.28 13.63 26.04
C VAL A 22 46.89 13.27 26.59
N SER A 23 46.66 13.42 27.91
CA SER A 23 45.37 13.18 28.54
C SER A 23 44.30 14.20 28.07
N ALA A 24 44.67 15.48 27.89
CA ALA A 24 43.75 16.50 27.39
C ALA A 24 43.35 16.26 25.91
N LEU A 25 44.28 15.77 25.06
CA LEU A 25 43.99 15.41 23.68
C LEU A 25 43.11 14.17 23.58
N LEU A 26 43.29 13.16 24.45
CA LEU A 26 42.43 11.94 24.44
C LEU A 26 40.98 12.24 24.87
N VAL A 27 40.78 13.15 25.83
CA VAL A 27 39.46 13.58 26.26
C VAL A 27 38.75 14.38 25.15
N LEU A 28 39.47 15.20 24.38
CA LEU A 28 38.91 15.99 23.28
C LEU A 28 38.49 15.12 22.09
N PHE A 29 39.13 13.97 21.86
CA PHE A 29 38.72 13.03 20.78
C PHE A 29 37.59 12.08 21.19
N LEU A 30 37.37 11.87 22.49
CA LEU A 30 36.27 11.00 22.97
C LEU A 30 34.92 11.74 23.10
N LEU A 31 34.93 13.07 23.26
CA LEU A 31 33.71 13.88 23.34
C LEU A 31 32.83 13.83 22.08
N PRO A 32 33.35 13.93 20.84
CA PRO A 32 32.47 13.84 19.67
C PRO A 32 31.91 12.43 19.43
N ALA A 33 32.58 11.36 19.86
CA ALA A 33 32.07 10.01 19.77
C ALA A 33 30.95 9.71 20.80
N ALA A 34 30.96 10.37 21.95
CA ALA A 34 29.91 10.28 22.96
C ALA A 34 28.66 11.12 22.57
N LEU A 35 28.90 12.29 21.95
CA LEU A 35 27.81 13.15 21.43
C LEU A 35 27.15 12.58 20.19
N ALA A 36 27.85 11.79 19.36
CA ALA A 36 27.27 11.11 18.20
C ALA A 36 26.37 9.90 18.57
N ARG A 37 26.43 9.42 19.82
CA ARG A 37 25.55 8.34 20.32
C ARG A 37 24.28 8.83 20.99
N ALA A 38 24.06 10.13 21.13
CA ALA A 38 22.97 10.68 21.91
C ALA A 38 21.72 11.08 21.08
N GLN A 39 21.63 10.59 19.85
CA GLN A 39 20.43 10.80 19.04
C GLN A 39 19.97 9.48 18.43
N GLU A 40 19.78 8.47 19.28
CA GLU A 40 18.79 7.44 18.95
C GLU A 40 17.43 8.14 19.05
N SER A 41 16.93 8.60 17.93
CA SER A 41 15.54 9.04 17.86
C SER A 41 14.69 7.84 18.25
N PHE A 42 14.10 7.89 19.44
CA PHE A 42 13.23 6.82 19.93
C PHE A 42 12.05 6.73 18.97
N PHE A 43 11.98 5.62 18.21
CA PHE A 43 10.86 5.34 17.33
C PHE A 43 9.65 4.97 18.18
N ASP A 44 8.59 5.77 18.10
CA ASP A 44 7.35 5.58 18.85
C ASP A 44 6.19 5.21 17.91
N PRO A 45 5.75 3.94 17.87
CA PRO A 45 4.59 3.52 17.08
C PRO A 45 3.25 3.64 17.81
N THR A 46 3.18 4.15 19.04
CA THR A 46 1.99 4.05 19.91
C THR A 46 0.76 4.74 19.35
N ASN A 47 0.93 5.83 18.60
CA ASN A 47 -0.16 6.50 17.92
C ASN A 47 0.01 6.34 16.40
N PHE A 48 -0.22 5.11 15.91
CA PHE A 48 -0.09 4.71 14.51
C PHE A 48 -1.34 5.07 13.72
N VAL A 49 -1.25 6.02 12.79
CA VAL A 49 -2.35 6.44 11.92
C VAL A 49 -2.04 6.09 10.47
N VAL A 50 -3.05 5.65 9.73
CA VAL A 50 -2.93 5.27 8.32
C VAL A 50 -3.83 6.15 7.47
N MET A 51 -3.25 6.75 6.45
CA MET A 51 -3.93 7.46 5.37
C MET A 51 -3.77 6.65 4.09
N GLY A 52 -4.85 6.28 3.45
CA GLY A 52 -4.78 5.44 2.26
C GLY A 52 -6.11 5.36 1.53
N GLU A 53 -6.13 4.43 0.60
CA GLU A 53 -7.31 4.08 -0.16
C GLU A 53 -7.71 2.60 0.08
N GLY A 54 -8.25 1.89 -0.90
CA GLY A 54 -8.77 0.53 -0.75
C GLY A 54 -7.74 -0.50 -0.30
N LEU A 55 -6.47 -0.33 -0.70
CA LEU A 55 -5.40 -1.26 -0.33
C LEU A 55 -5.13 -1.20 1.17
N ALA A 56 -4.86 -0.03 1.73
CA ALA A 56 -4.64 0.12 3.17
C ALA A 56 -5.94 -0.03 4.00
N ALA A 57 -7.11 0.24 3.40
CA ALA A 57 -8.39 -0.04 4.03
C ALA A 57 -8.63 -1.53 4.25
N GLY A 58 -7.95 -2.40 3.50
CA GLY A 58 -8.21 -3.84 3.49
C GLY A 58 -9.42 -4.21 2.62
N MET A 59 -9.66 -3.46 1.54
CA MET A 59 -10.67 -3.85 0.56
C MET A 59 -10.25 -5.14 -0.13
N ALA A 60 -11.10 -6.14 -0.12
CA ALA A 60 -10.86 -7.42 -0.77
C ALA A 60 -12.15 -7.95 -1.39
N ASP A 61 -12.02 -8.86 -2.33
CA ASP A 61 -13.11 -9.33 -3.16
C ASP A 61 -13.82 -8.13 -3.82
N PHE A 62 -15.09 -7.90 -3.51
CA PHE A 62 -15.87 -6.85 -4.17
C PHE A 62 -16.35 -5.75 -3.21
N GLY A 63 -15.77 -5.65 -2.01
CA GLY A 63 -16.18 -4.61 -1.06
C GLY A 63 -15.38 -4.58 0.22
N LEU A 64 -15.46 -3.46 0.93
CA LEU A 64 -14.87 -3.27 2.23
C LEU A 64 -15.74 -3.95 3.30
N ARG A 65 -15.18 -4.96 3.98
CA ARG A 65 -15.86 -5.73 5.05
C ARG A 65 -14.92 -5.98 6.22
N SER A 66 -15.47 -6.04 7.43
CA SER A 66 -14.69 -6.22 8.66
C SER A 66 -13.75 -7.43 8.63
N VAL A 67 -14.20 -8.54 8.02
CA VAL A 67 -13.39 -9.77 7.90
C VAL A 67 -12.09 -9.58 7.10
N TYR A 68 -12.05 -8.61 6.19
CA TYR A 68 -10.86 -8.25 5.43
C TYR A 68 -10.12 -7.07 6.07
N GLN A 69 -10.84 -6.07 6.60
CA GLN A 69 -10.23 -4.94 7.30
C GLN A 69 -9.35 -5.38 8.47
N GLU A 70 -9.81 -6.38 9.25
CA GLU A 70 -9.06 -6.99 10.36
C GLU A 70 -7.78 -7.71 9.88
N LYS A 71 -7.70 -8.04 8.58
CA LYS A 71 -6.54 -8.68 7.93
C LYS A 71 -5.78 -7.72 7.00
N SER A 72 -6.12 -6.44 6.98
CA SER A 72 -5.37 -5.44 6.22
C SER A 72 -3.92 -5.36 6.72
N PHE A 73 -2.99 -5.02 5.84
CA PHE A 73 -1.59 -4.95 6.23
C PHE A 73 -1.33 -3.95 7.38
N PRO A 74 -2.01 -2.78 7.46
CA PRO A 74 -1.84 -1.91 8.62
C PRO A 74 -2.36 -2.51 9.93
N ALA A 75 -3.48 -3.26 9.87
CA ALA A 75 -4.00 -3.94 11.06
C ALA A 75 -3.03 -5.02 11.56
N GLN A 76 -2.47 -5.79 10.65
CA GLN A 76 -1.47 -6.80 10.98
C GLN A 76 -0.16 -6.18 11.48
N MET A 77 0.29 -5.05 10.91
CA MET A 77 1.43 -4.29 11.43
C MET A 77 1.18 -3.83 12.86
N ALA A 78 0.02 -3.22 13.13
CA ALA A 78 -0.33 -2.75 14.47
C ALA A 78 -0.32 -3.89 15.51
N GLN A 79 -0.81 -5.05 15.12
CA GLN A 79 -0.75 -6.25 15.97
C GLN A 79 0.69 -6.68 16.28
N GLN A 80 1.59 -6.67 15.31
CA GLN A 80 3.00 -7.01 15.52
C GLN A 80 3.76 -5.93 16.31
N MET A 81 3.36 -4.68 16.21
CA MET A 81 3.90 -3.56 17.00
C MET A 81 3.32 -3.49 18.42
N ASP A 82 2.33 -4.32 18.74
CA ASP A 82 1.57 -4.31 20.01
C ASP A 82 0.95 -2.95 20.34
N VAL A 83 0.32 -2.32 19.32
CA VAL A 83 -0.33 -1.02 19.47
C VAL A 83 -1.83 -1.09 19.20
N ALA A 84 -2.60 -0.26 19.90
CA ALA A 84 -4.04 -0.13 19.65
C ALA A 84 -4.28 0.45 18.25
N PHE A 85 -5.15 -0.20 17.48
CA PHE A 85 -5.48 0.23 16.12
C PHE A 85 -6.98 0.11 15.83
N PRO A 86 -7.81 0.96 16.46
CA PRO A 86 -9.23 1.00 16.17
C PRO A 86 -9.50 1.35 14.71
N GLN A 87 -10.32 0.53 14.06
CA GLN A 87 -10.66 0.66 12.64
C GLN A 87 -12.16 0.92 12.43
N PRO A 88 -12.53 1.57 11.32
CA PRO A 88 -13.92 1.79 10.94
C PRO A 88 -14.51 0.49 10.34
N LEU A 89 -14.64 -0.56 11.14
CA LEU A 89 -15.06 -1.88 10.66
C LEU A 89 -16.48 -1.86 10.10
N ILE A 90 -16.64 -2.42 8.90
CA ILE A 90 -17.91 -2.49 8.18
C ILE A 90 -18.42 -3.93 8.22
N GLN A 91 -19.64 -4.12 8.73
CA GLN A 91 -20.35 -5.40 8.70
C GLN A 91 -21.44 -5.43 7.64
N GLY A 92 -22.05 -6.59 7.43
CA GLY A 92 -23.05 -6.81 6.39
C GLY A 92 -22.41 -7.15 5.05
N GLY A 93 -23.04 -6.74 3.96
CA GLY A 93 -22.58 -7.02 2.60
C GLY A 93 -21.31 -6.26 2.17
N GLY A 94 -20.86 -5.30 2.99
CA GLY A 94 -19.74 -4.42 2.66
C GLY A 94 -20.18 -3.15 1.93
N ILE A 95 -19.19 -2.31 1.60
CA ILE A 95 -19.36 -1.04 0.89
C ILE A 95 -18.18 -0.80 -0.03
N GLY A 96 -18.39 0.02 -1.06
CA GLY A 96 -17.39 0.35 -2.06
C GLY A 96 -17.45 -0.56 -3.28
N SER A 97 -17.24 0.03 -4.45
CA SER A 97 -17.28 -0.66 -5.73
C SER A 97 -15.87 -1.08 -6.14
N ALA A 98 -15.78 -2.27 -6.73
CA ALA A 98 -14.58 -2.72 -7.43
C ALA A 98 -14.64 -2.19 -8.87
N PRO A 99 -13.73 -1.27 -9.31
CA PRO A 99 -13.75 -0.77 -10.68
C PRO A 99 -13.60 -1.92 -11.68
N GLY A 100 -14.26 -1.81 -12.83
CA GLY A 100 -14.19 -2.82 -13.87
C GLY A 100 -15.11 -4.02 -13.68
N PHE A 101 -15.93 -4.06 -12.63
CA PHE A 101 -16.96 -5.10 -12.42
C PHE A 101 -18.41 -4.56 -12.42
N PRO A 102 -18.79 -3.64 -13.32
CA PRO A 102 -20.11 -3.02 -13.28
C PRO A 102 -21.25 -3.99 -13.57
N ALA A 103 -20.95 -5.11 -14.20
CA ALA A 103 -21.95 -6.06 -14.73
C ALA A 103 -21.93 -7.43 -14.05
N LEU A 104 -21.23 -7.61 -12.94
CA LEU A 104 -21.36 -8.85 -12.19
C LEU A 104 -22.82 -9.00 -11.73
N PRO A 105 -23.45 -10.17 -12.00
CA PRO A 105 -24.85 -10.40 -11.62
C PRO A 105 -25.06 -10.40 -10.11
N VAL A 106 -24.00 -10.50 -9.34
CA VAL A 106 -23.99 -10.34 -7.88
C VAL A 106 -23.37 -8.99 -7.57
N ARG A 107 -24.16 -7.92 -7.67
CA ARG A 107 -23.81 -6.72 -6.91
C ARG A 107 -23.83 -7.11 -5.45
N LEU A 108 -22.67 -7.04 -4.82
CA LEU A 108 -22.66 -6.98 -3.35
C LEU A 108 -23.55 -5.80 -2.94
N PRO A 109 -24.32 -5.95 -1.85
CA PRO A 109 -25.20 -4.89 -1.40
C PRO A 109 -24.42 -3.59 -1.30
N GLY A 110 -24.87 -2.57 -2.03
CA GLY A 110 -24.40 -1.20 -1.83
C GLY A 110 -24.77 -0.68 -0.45
N PRO A 111 -24.41 0.57 -0.13
CA PRO A 111 -24.75 1.19 1.17
C PRO A 111 -26.22 1.09 1.54
N ASP A 112 -27.11 1.02 0.54
CA ASP A 112 -28.56 0.89 0.71
C ASP A 112 -29.00 -0.48 1.21
N GLN A 113 -28.11 -1.47 1.26
CA GLN A 113 -28.43 -2.87 1.53
C GLN A 113 -27.79 -3.41 2.82
N GLY A 114 -27.53 -2.52 3.79
CA GLY A 114 -27.18 -2.93 5.15
C GLY A 114 -25.70 -2.90 5.50
N ALA A 115 -24.86 -2.17 4.74
CA ALA A 115 -23.51 -1.85 5.20
C ALA A 115 -23.59 -0.90 6.39
N VAL A 116 -23.16 -1.35 7.54
CA VAL A 116 -23.17 -0.57 8.77
C VAL A 116 -21.84 -0.70 9.50
N ARG A 117 -21.53 0.30 10.34
CA ARG A 117 -20.39 0.20 11.25
C ARG A 117 -20.61 -0.94 12.26
N LYS A 118 -19.59 -1.77 12.45
CA LYS A 118 -19.61 -2.91 13.39
C LYS A 118 -19.54 -2.45 14.85
N ASP A 119 -18.91 -1.32 15.10
CA ASP A 119 -18.69 -0.77 16.43
C ASP A 119 -19.96 -0.09 16.98
N PHE A 120 -20.48 -0.65 18.07
CA PHE A 120 -21.52 -0.01 18.87
C PHE A 120 -21.27 -0.27 20.36
N PRO A 121 -21.12 0.76 21.22
CA PRO A 121 -21.14 2.19 20.88
C PRO A 121 -20.01 2.58 19.94
N PRO A 122 -20.23 3.63 19.08
CA PRO A 122 -19.24 4.00 18.08
C PRO A 122 -17.94 4.49 18.72
N GLN A 123 -16.82 4.05 18.19
CA GLN A 123 -15.52 4.61 18.56
C GLN A 123 -15.42 6.05 18.08
N LEU A 124 -15.00 6.96 18.98
CA LEU A 124 -14.89 8.38 18.67
C LEU A 124 -13.75 8.67 17.67
N PHE A 125 -12.72 7.84 17.69
CA PHE A 125 -11.58 7.95 16.81
C PHE A 125 -11.25 6.59 16.20
N VAL A 126 -10.87 6.62 14.94
CA VAL A 126 -10.35 5.47 14.20
C VAL A 126 -8.95 5.81 13.68
N PHE A 127 -8.06 4.83 13.58
CA PHE A 127 -6.67 5.03 13.22
C PHE A 127 -6.38 4.63 11.78
N ASN A 128 -7.18 3.73 11.21
CA ASN A 128 -7.19 3.51 9.79
C ASN A 128 -8.20 4.46 9.13
N LEU A 129 -7.70 5.52 8.52
CA LEU A 129 -8.49 6.55 7.84
C LEU A 129 -8.67 6.25 6.34
N SER A 130 -8.22 5.08 5.87
CA SER A 130 -8.20 4.73 4.46
C SER A 130 -9.61 4.58 3.89
N VAL A 131 -9.86 5.25 2.77
CA VAL A 131 -11.16 5.27 2.09
C VAL A 131 -11.01 4.68 0.69
N PRO A 132 -11.61 3.50 0.41
CA PRO A 132 -11.57 2.93 -0.93
C PRO A 132 -12.07 3.89 -2.00
N GLY A 133 -11.31 4.02 -3.07
CA GLY A 133 -11.62 4.91 -4.18
C GLY A 133 -11.08 6.33 -4.03
N PHE A 134 -10.36 6.67 -2.95
CA PHE A 134 -9.75 7.98 -2.82
C PHE A 134 -8.56 8.16 -3.76
N ARG A 135 -8.57 9.25 -4.48
CA ARG A 135 -7.38 9.86 -5.08
C ARG A 135 -6.67 10.71 -4.04
N VAL A 136 -5.43 11.07 -4.29
CA VAL A 136 -4.67 11.93 -3.36
C VAL A 136 -5.39 13.25 -3.07
N SER A 137 -6.04 13.85 -4.07
CA SER A 137 -6.82 15.09 -3.91
C SER A 137 -8.03 14.93 -2.98
N ASP A 138 -8.67 13.74 -2.95
CA ASP A 138 -9.82 13.49 -2.08
C ASP A 138 -9.43 13.51 -0.60
N ALA A 139 -8.21 13.08 -0.27
CA ALA A 139 -7.69 13.13 1.10
C ALA A 139 -7.65 14.55 1.69
N LEU A 140 -7.57 15.57 0.83
CA LEU A 140 -7.54 16.99 1.21
C LEU A 140 -8.90 17.68 1.13
N THR A 141 -9.78 17.21 0.24
CA THR A 141 -10.96 17.98 -0.17
C THR A 141 -12.27 17.31 0.21
N ARG A 142 -12.33 15.97 0.20
CA ARG A 142 -13.56 15.24 0.43
C ARG A 142 -13.85 15.12 1.92
N ARG A 143 -14.97 15.72 2.34
CA ARG A 143 -15.46 15.70 3.72
C ARG A 143 -16.69 14.80 3.85
N PRO A 144 -16.89 14.17 5.01
CA PRO A 144 -18.19 13.59 5.32
C PRO A 144 -19.30 14.64 5.22
N THR A 145 -20.43 14.25 4.61
CA THR A 145 -21.56 15.16 4.37
C THR A 145 -22.88 14.40 4.57
N PRO A 146 -23.84 14.90 5.35
CA PRO A 146 -25.13 14.25 5.51
C PRO A 146 -25.94 14.21 4.19
N PRO A 147 -26.81 13.18 3.99
CA PRO A 147 -27.07 12.05 4.89
C PRO A 147 -25.93 11.02 4.89
N LEU A 148 -25.91 10.10 5.89
CA LEU A 148 -24.88 9.08 6.05
C LEU A 148 -24.70 8.24 4.77
N VAL A 149 -25.80 7.89 4.12
CA VAL A 149 -25.82 7.16 2.85
C VAL A 149 -26.29 8.09 1.73
N GLN A 150 -25.46 8.19 0.68
CA GLN A 150 -25.71 8.99 -0.52
C GLN A 150 -26.08 8.04 -1.69
N ARG A 151 -27.33 8.04 -2.15
CA ARG A 151 -27.80 7.07 -3.15
C ARG A 151 -27.06 7.13 -4.50
N ASN A 152 -26.61 8.34 -4.88
CA ASN A 152 -26.01 8.59 -6.20
C ASN A 152 -24.50 8.86 -6.09
N ASP A 153 -23.92 8.80 -4.90
CA ASP A 153 -22.48 8.96 -4.67
C ASP A 153 -22.00 7.93 -3.64
N GLU A 154 -21.60 6.76 -4.16
CA GLU A 154 -21.11 5.67 -3.32
C GLU A 154 -19.82 6.08 -2.60
N LEU A 155 -18.91 6.78 -3.27
CA LEU A 155 -17.68 7.25 -2.64
C LEU A 155 -17.95 8.19 -1.46
N GLN A 156 -18.99 9.05 -1.57
CA GLN A 156 -19.41 9.89 -0.43
C GLN A 156 -19.98 9.05 0.72
N SER A 157 -20.72 7.99 0.41
CA SER A 157 -21.24 7.07 1.43
C SER A 157 -20.12 6.32 2.15
N VAL A 158 -19.11 5.85 1.41
CA VAL A 158 -17.90 5.24 2.00
C VAL A 158 -17.18 6.25 2.90
N THR A 159 -16.96 7.47 2.39
CA THR A 159 -16.34 8.57 3.15
C THR A 159 -17.10 8.84 4.46
N ASN A 160 -18.42 8.90 4.38
CA ASN A 160 -19.29 9.14 5.53
C ASN A 160 -19.17 8.04 6.59
N LEU A 161 -19.14 6.78 6.18
CA LEU A 161 -19.02 5.65 7.09
C LEU A 161 -17.63 5.54 7.75
N ILE A 162 -16.58 5.94 7.05
CA ILE A 162 -15.20 5.83 7.55
C ILE A 162 -14.82 7.05 8.36
N LEU A 163 -14.94 8.25 7.79
CA LEU A 163 -14.48 9.50 8.41
C LEU A 163 -15.56 10.25 9.16
N GLY A 164 -16.84 10.04 8.80
CA GLY A 164 -17.95 10.82 9.33
C GLY A 164 -18.66 10.22 10.53
N TYR A 165 -18.55 8.94 10.74
CA TYR A 165 -19.18 8.25 11.86
C TYR A 165 -18.30 8.33 13.13
N PRO A 166 -18.77 8.66 14.32
CA PRO A 166 -20.17 8.99 14.66
C PRO A 166 -20.55 10.46 14.49
N SER A 167 -19.67 11.33 14.02
CA SER A 167 -19.86 12.80 13.98
C SER A 167 -21.08 13.21 13.15
N LEU A 168 -21.41 12.48 12.09
CA LEU A 168 -22.63 12.73 11.29
C LEU A 168 -23.93 12.50 12.06
N ILE A 169 -23.90 11.69 13.12
CA ILE A 169 -25.05 11.40 13.99
C ILE A 169 -25.04 12.37 15.19
N LEU A 170 -23.85 12.64 15.73
CA LEU A 170 -23.64 13.55 16.85
C LEU A 170 -23.38 14.96 16.30
N LYS A 171 -24.43 15.73 16.06
CA LYS A 171 -24.45 17.00 15.31
C LYS A 171 -23.41 18.05 15.73
N ASP A 172 -22.84 17.95 16.92
CA ASP A 172 -21.89 18.92 17.45
C ASP A 172 -20.41 18.56 17.20
N LYS A 173 -20.15 17.54 16.37
CA LYS A 173 -18.78 17.10 16.06
C LYS A 173 -18.35 17.59 14.68
N PRO A 174 -17.10 18.07 14.54
CA PRO A 174 -16.60 18.52 13.24
C PRO A 174 -16.42 17.35 12.28
N LEU A 175 -16.65 17.63 11.01
CA LEU A 175 -16.45 16.69 9.90
C LEU A 175 -15.16 17.06 9.18
N TRP A 176 -14.16 16.19 9.28
CA TRP A 176 -12.81 16.43 8.77
C TRP A 176 -12.54 15.66 7.47
N THR A 177 -11.70 16.22 6.61
CA THR A 177 -11.06 15.45 5.54
C THR A 177 -10.11 14.40 6.13
N GLN A 178 -9.63 13.47 5.31
CA GLN A 178 -8.69 12.46 5.79
C GLN A 178 -7.40 13.10 6.36
N ALA A 179 -6.85 14.12 5.69
CA ALA A 179 -5.65 14.81 6.13
C ALA A 179 -5.87 15.60 7.44
N GLU A 180 -6.98 16.32 7.56
CA GLU A 180 -7.33 17.03 8.79
C GLU A 180 -7.57 16.08 9.96
N TYR A 181 -8.19 14.92 9.69
CA TYR A 181 -8.41 13.89 10.70
C TYR A 181 -7.06 13.37 11.22
N ALA A 182 -6.15 12.98 10.32
CA ALA A 182 -4.82 12.54 10.67
C ALA A 182 -4.06 13.59 11.50
N GLN A 183 -4.06 14.85 11.06
CA GLN A 183 -3.43 15.96 11.77
C GLN A 183 -3.98 16.14 13.20
N ARG A 184 -5.31 16.06 13.36
CA ARG A 184 -5.99 16.22 14.65
C ARG A 184 -5.68 15.11 15.65
N MET A 185 -5.37 13.92 15.17
CA MET A 185 -5.00 12.80 16.02
C MET A 185 -3.60 12.93 16.63
N ARG A 186 -2.77 13.84 16.14
CA ARG A 186 -1.37 14.01 16.58
C ARG A 186 -0.60 12.68 16.63
N PRO A 187 -0.51 11.99 15.49
CA PRO A 187 0.15 10.69 15.44
C PRO A 187 1.63 10.77 15.80
N SER A 188 2.20 9.68 16.31
CA SER A 188 3.64 9.48 16.43
C SER A 188 4.21 8.77 15.18
N LEU A 189 3.36 8.00 14.48
CA LEU A 189 3.69 7.30 13.25
C LEU A 189 2.55 7.45 12.24
N VAL A 190 2.86 7.87 11.01
CA VAL A 190 1.90 7.89 9.90
C VAL A 190 2.40 7.05 8.74
N LEU A 191 1.53 6.18 8.25
CA LEU A 191 1.72 5.47 6.99
C LEU A 191 0.78 6.06 5.94
N ILE A 192 1.33 6.43 4.78
CA ILE A 192 0.59 7.00 3.65
C ILE A 192 0.63 6.01 2.49
N GLU A 193 -0.54 5.45 2.16
CA GLU A 193 -0.78 4.61 1.00
C GLU A 193 -1.83 5.30 0.12
N LEU A 194 -1.45 6.35 -0.59
CA LEU A 194 -2.28 7.13 -1.49
C LEU A 194 -1.67 7.17 -2.88
N GLY A 195 -2.54 7.18 -3.90
CA GLY A 195 -2.13 7.31 -5.29
C GLY A 195 -2.44 6.08 -6.15
N TYR A 196 -2.74 4.93 -5.57
CA TYR A 196 -3.07 3.75 -6.36
C TYR A 196 -4.36 3.97 -7.18
N TYR A 197 -5.40 4.59 -6.59
CA TYR A 197 -6.62 4.90 -7.31
C TYR A 197 -6.46 6.01 -8.36
N ASP A 198 -5.41 6.83 -8.28
CA ASP A 198 -5.05 7.84 -9.30
C ASP A 198 -4.69 7.21 -10.67
N VAL A 199 -4.41 5.90 -10.69
CA VAL A 199 -4.07 5.13 -11.90
C VAL A 199 -4.96 3.89 -12.08
N LEU A 200 -5.48 3.28 -11.00
CA LEU A 200 -6.26 2.04 -11.05
C LEU A 200 -7.54 2.18 -11.85
N GLU A 201 -8.29 3.25 -11.65
CA GLU A 201 -9.56 3.46 -12.35
C GLU A 201 -9.36 3.56 -13.87
N ALA A 202 -8.32 4.27 -14.31
CA ALA A 202 -7.96 4.37 -15.72
C ALA A 202 -7.60 3.00 -16.31
N ALA A 203 -6.81 2.21 -15.58
CA ALA A 203 -6.44 0.87 -15.99
C ALA A 203 -7.67 -0.04 -16.08
N ALA A 204 -8.49 -0.09 -15.03
CA ALA A 204 -9.64 -0.99 -14.94
C ALA A 204 -10.75 -0.67 -15.97
N THR A 205 -10.88 0.59 -16.38
CA THR A 205 -11.87 1.03 -17.38
C THR A 205 -11.32 1.13 -18.80
N GLY A 206 -10.00 1.08 -18.97
CA GLY A 206 -9.35 1.30 -20.27
C GLY A 206 -9.43 2.76 -20.76
N ASP A 207 -9.71 3.71 -19.85
CA ASP A 207 -9.89 5.12 -20.17
C ASP A 207 -8.73 5.97 -19.61
N PRO A 208 -7.74 6.34 -20.45
CA PRO A 208 -6.58 7.09 -19.99
C PRO A 208 -6.91 8.54 -19.55
N SER A 209 -8.10 9.06 -19.88
CA SER A 209 -8.53 10.39 -19.42
C SER A 209 -8.74 10.43 -17.90
N ARG A 210 -8.89 9.26 -17.26
CA ARG A 210 -9.03 9.11 -15.81
C ARG A 210 -7.71 9.13 -15.05
N LEU A 211 -6.57 9.16 -15.74
CA LEU A 211 -5.25 9.29 -15.10
C LEU A 211 -5.09 10.68 -14.50
N THR A 212 -4.76 10.75 -13.21
CA THR A 212 -4.39 12.03 -12.58
C THR A 212 -3.12 12.60 -13.22
N SER A 213 -3.08 13.89 -13.51
CA SER A 213 -1.87 14.52 -14.06
C SER A 213 -0.73 14.54 -13.02
N VAL A 214 0.52 14.52 -13.49
CA VAL A 214 1.69 14.55 -12.61
C VAL A 214 1.72 15.82 -11.77
N GLU A 215 1.35 16.95 -12.35
CA GLU A 215 1.32 18.26 -11.70
C GLU A 215 0.27 18.29 -10.58
N SER A 216 -0.96 17.85 -10.87
CA SER A 216 -2.03 17.80 -9.87
C SER A 216 -1.70 16.83 -8.75
N PHE A 217 -1.12 15.67 -9.09
CA PHE A 217 -0.67 14.69 -8.11
C PHE A 217 0.42 15.27 -7.20
N ARG A 218 1.46 15.88 -7.77
CA ARG A 218 2.55 16.51 -7.00
C ARG A 218 2.03 17.56 -6.04
N ALA A 219 1.14 18.44 -6.50
CA ALA A 219 0.56 19.48 -5.65
C ALA A 219 -0.21 18.86 -4.48
N SER A 220 -1.15 17.95 -4.75
CA SER A 220 -1.96 17.30 -3.71
C SER A 220 -1.11 16.45 -2.76
N TYR A 221 -0.14 15.68 -3.26
CA TYR A 221 0.72 14.85 -2.42
C TYR A 221 1.63 15.69 -1.51
N SER A 222 2.15 16.81 -2.03
CA SER A 222 2.92 17.78 -1.23
C SER A 222 2.07 18.37 -0.09
N ASP A 223 0.81 18.73 -0.36
CA ASP A 223 -0.08 19.28 0.66
C ASP A 223 -0.48 18.22 1.71
N VAL A 224 -0.66 16.96 1.32
CA VAL A 224 -0.85 15.84 2.27
C VAL A 224 0.35 15.69 3.19
N LEU A 225 1.57 15.63 2.65
CA LEU A 225 2.79 15.52 3.44
C LEU A 225 2.97 16.71 4.37
N LYS A 226 2.70 17.93 3.91
CA LYS A 226 2.77 19.15 4.71
C LYS A 226 1.81 19.10 5.90
N ALA A 227 0.55 18.70 5.68
CA ALA A 227 -0.44 18.59 6.75
C ALA A 227 0.00 17.60 7.84
N VAL A 228 0.60 16.47 7.46
CA VAL A 228 1.06 15.46 8.41
C VAL A 228 2.37 15.89 9.09
N ARG A 229 3.28 16.58 8.39
CA ARG A 229 4.54 17.11 8.97
C ARG A 229 4.33 18.06 10.15
N GLU A 230 3.19 18.74 10.21
CA GLU A 230 2.85 19.60 11.34
C GLU A 230 2.64 18.82 12.67
N THR A 231 2.62 17.48 12.62
CA THR A 231 2.44 16.61 13.79
C THR A 231 3.74 16.08 14.38
N ASP A 232 4.89 16.31 13.75
CA ASP A 232 6.21 15.72 14.08
C ASP A 232 6.27 14.18 14.04
N ALA A 233 5.29 13.54 13.40
CA ALA A 233 5.23 12.08 13.26
C ALA A 233 6.36 11.54 12.39
N ALA A 234 6.81 10.32 12.68
CA ALA A 234 7.59 9.54 11.72
C ALA A 234 6.70 9.19 10.51
N LEU A 235 7.21 9.41 9.29
CA LEU A 235 6.44 9.22 8.07
C LEU A 235 6.93 8.01 7.29
N ILE A 236 6.00 7.15 6.89
CA ILE A 236 6.23 6.08 5.92
C ILE A 236 5.32 6.34 4.73
N VAL A 237 5.88 6.37 3.53
CA VAL A 237 5.13 6.47 2.29
C VAL A 237 5.35 5.23 1.43
N LEU A 238 4.31 4.76 0.77
CA LEU A 238 4.37 3.62 -0.12
C LEU A 238 4.39 4.08 -1.57
N THR A 239 5.22 3.44 -2.42
CA THR A 239 5.14 3.64 -3.86
C THR A 239 3.88 3.00 -4.42
N ILE A 240 3.36 3.54 -5.53
CA ILE A 240 2.17 3.05 -6.21
C ILE A 240 2.51 1.77 -6.98
N PRO A 241 1.83 0.64 -6.73
CA PRO A 241 1.99 -0.55 -7.56
C PRO A 241 1.48 -0.31 -8.99
N ASP A 242 2.04 -1.03 -9.97
CA ASP A 242 1.48 -1.04 -11.33
C ASP A 242 0.20 -1.88 -11.34
N PRO A 243 -0.99 -1.31 -11.59
CA PRO A 243 -2.22 -2.09 -11.64
C PRO A 243 -2.18 -3.19 -12.72
N LEU A 244 -1.43 -2.98 -13.80
CA LEU A 244 -1.29 -3.95 -14.89
C LEU A 244 -0.42 -5.18 -14.52
N ASP A 245 0.26 -5.14 -13.38
CA ASP A 245 1.00 -6.27 -12.83
C ASP A 245 0.11 -7.22 -12.02
N THR A 246 -1.15 -6.88 -11.84
CA THR A 246 -2.11 -7.60 -11.00
C THR A 246 -2.83 -8.74 -11.74
N ALA A 247 -3.54 -9.58 -10.99
CA ALA A 247 -4.31 -10.70 -11.54
C ALA A 247 -5.49 -10.27 -12.41
N TYR A 248 -5.98 -9.03 -12.23
CA TYR A 248 -7.09 -8.48 -13.00
C TYR A 248 -6.80 -8.40 -14.51
N PHE A 249 -5.53 -8.19 -14.87
CA PHE A 249 -5.10 -8.01 -16.26
C PHE A 249 -4.38 -9.25 -16.76
N THR A 250 -5.04 -10.00 -17.63
CA THR A 250 -4.52 -11.27 -18.15
C THR A 250 -3.86 -11.04 -19.51
N PRO A 251 -2.56 -11.34 -19.67
CA PRO A 251 -1.90 -11.33 -20.97
C PRO A 251 -2.53 -12.36 -21.92
N LEU A 252 -2.50 -12.05 -23.22
CA LEU A 252 -3.16 -12.87 -24.23
C LEU A 252 -2.69 -14.35 -24.22
N GLY A 253 -1.40 -14.61 -23.96
CA GLY A 253 -0.88 -15.98 -23.85
C GLY A 253 -1.48 -16.77 -22.67
N SER A 254 -1.71 -16.13 -21.53
CA SER A 254 -2.41 -16.76 -20.39
C SER A 254 -3.91 -16.85 -20.64
N ALA A 255 -4.51 -15.84 -21.29
CA ALA A 255 -5.92 -15.85 -21.65
C ALA A 255 -6.26 -17.02 -22.57
N SER A 256 -5.41 -17.32 -23.54
CA SER A 256 -5.59 -18.45 -24.47
C SER A 256 -5.71 -19.80 -23.73
N GLN A 257 -4.93 -19.98 -22.68
CA GLN A 257 -4.99 -21.19 -21.85
C GLN A 257 -6.31 -21.26 -21.05
N ASN A 258 -6.79 -20.12 -20.58
CA ASN A 258 -8.01 -20.04 -19.76
C ASN A 258 -9.28 -20.29 -20.55
N VAL A 259 -9.32 -19.86 -21.82
CA VAL A 259 -10.54 -19.99 -22.68
C VAL A 259 -10.46 -21.15 -23.68
N GLY A 260 -9.35 -21.89 -23.74
CA GLY A 260 -9.20 -23.05 -24.62
C GLY A 260 -9.07 -22.72 -26.11
N ALA A 261 -8.66 -21.49 -26.46
CA ALA A 261 -8.42 -21.05 -27.83
C ALA A 261 -6.98 -20.55 -28.00
N SER A 262 -6.38 -20.67 -29.19
CA SER A 262 -5.03 -20.18 -29.40
C SER A 262 -4.97 -18.65 -29.33
N ALA A 263 -3.80 -18.09 -28.95
CA ALA A 263 -3.61 -16.64 -28.95
C ALA A 263 -3.83 -16.04 -30.36
N ALA A 264 -3.44 -16.75 -31.41
CA ALA A 264 -3.63 -16.33 -32.79
C ALA A 264 -5.13 -16.29 -33.16
N ASP A 265 -5.91 -17.29 -32.74
CA ASP A 265 -7.36 -17.28 -32.96
C ASP A 265 -8.03 -16.14 -32.22
N LEU A 266 -7.66 -15.89 -30.97
CA LEU A 266 -8.21 -14.77 -30.19
C LEU A 266 -7.88 -13.42 -30.86
N GLN A 267 -6.67 -13.25 -31.38
CA GLN A 267 -6.30 -12.05 -32.14
C GLN A 267 -7.15 -11.88 -33.39
N ALA A 268 -7.34 -12.93 -34.15
CA ALA A 268 -8.12 -12.89 -35.39
C ALA A 268 -9.62 -12.65 -35.13
N LEU A 269 -10.20 -13.36 -34.14
CA LEU A 269 -11.64 -13.28 -33.84
C LEU A 269 -12.07 -11.95 -33.24
N TYR A 270 -11.20 -11.39 -32.36
CA TYR A 270 -11.55 -10.20 -31.58
C TYR A 270 -10.71 -8.95 -31.92
N ASN A 271 -9.89 -9.03 -32.99
CA ASN A 271 -8.99 -7.94 -33.44
C ASN A 271 -8.06 -7.44 -32.32
N LEU A 272 -7.47 -8.39 -31.53
CA LEU A 272 -6.58 -8.09 -30.44
C LEU A 272 -5.15 -7.94 -30.92
N ARG A 273 -4.40 -7.04 -30.32
CA ARG A 273 -2.94 -6.92 -30.50
C ARG A 273 -2.21 -7.91 -29.56
N PRO A 274 -0.95 -8.30 -29.87
CA PRO A 274 -0.18 -9.24 -29.03
C PRO A 274 -0.03 -8.80 -27.57
N ASP A 275 0.10 -7.50 -27.33
CA ASP A 275 0.33 -6.91 -26.00
C ASP A 275 -0.93 -6.36 -25.33
N ASP A 276 -2.11 -6.57 -25.91
CA ASP A 276 -3.36 -6.25 -25.27
C ASP A 276 -3.62 -7.15 -24.06
N LEU A 277 -4.28 -6.61 -23.05
CA LEU A 277 -4.60 -7.31 -21.82
C LEU A 277 -6.12 -7.53 -21.73
N LEU A 278 -6.51 -8.73 -21.32
CA LEU A 278 -7.90 -9.06 -21.09
C LEU A 278 -8.26 -8.89 -19.62
N THR A 279 -9.45 -8.34 -19.38
CA THR A 279 -10.03 -8.27 -18.03
C THR A 279 -10.88 -9.52 -17.74
N PRO A 280 -11.31 -9.78 -16.49
CA PRO A 280 -12.26 -10.86 -16.18
C PRO A 280 -13.54 -10.80 -17.01
N ASN A 281 -14.06 -9.58 -17.29
CA ASN A 281 -15.21 -9.40 -18.17
C ASN A 281 -14.93 -9.86 -19.60
N GLY A 282 -13.75 -9.52 -20.11
CA GLY A 282 -13.31 -9.95 -21.44
C GLY A 282 -13.16 -11.48 -21.53
N LEU A 283 -12.51 -12.09 -20.56
CA LEU A 283 -12.33 -13.54 -20.50
C LEU A 283 -13.68 -14.25 -20.44
N THR A 284 -14.62 -13.76 -19.60
CA THR A 284 -15.97 -14.32 -19.49
C THR A 284 -16.74 -14.19 -20.79
N ALA A 285 -16.71 -13.00 -21.42
CA ALA A 285 -17.40 -12.78 -22.69
C ALA A 285 -16.86 -13.70 -23.80
N ILE A 286 -15.54 -13.82 -23.92
CA ILE A 286 -14.88 -14.71 -24.88
C ILE A 286 -15.28 -16.16 -24.63
N ALA A 287 -15.20 -16.64 -23.38
CA ALA A 287 -15.56 -18.02 -23.06
C ALA A 287 -17.01 -18.34 -23.43
N LEU A 288 -17.95 -17.45 -23.11
CA LEU A 288 -19.37 -17.61 -23.45
C LEU A 288 -19.61 -17.61 -24.97
N GLN A 289 -18.93 -16.73 -25.72
CA GLN A 289 -19.07 -16.65 -27.17
C GLN A 289 -18.48 -17.88 -27.87
N LEU A 290 -17.34 -18.40 -27.40
CA LEU A 290 -16.72 -19.60 -27.92
C LEU A 290 -17.60 -20.85 -27.65
N ASP A 291 -18.17 -20.96 -26.43
CA ASP A 291 -19.06 -22.05 -26.07
C ASP A 291 -20.34 -22.04 -26.89
N ALA A 292 -20.93 -20.86 -27.13
CA ALA A 292 -22.11 -20.69 -27.98
C ALA A 292 -21.79 -20.79 -29.48
N ASN A 293 -20.54 -20.79 -29.89
CA ASN A 293 -20.09 -20.63 -31.27
C ASN A 293 -20.68 -19.38 -31.97
N GLU A 294 -20.85 -18.31 -31.20
CA GLU A 294 -21.42 -17.03 -31.65
C GLU A 294 -20.40 -15.89 -31.34
N ILE A 295 -19.56 -15.60 -32.33
CA ILE A 295 -18.53 -14.54 -32.16
C ILE A 295 -19.15 -13.17 -32.42
N GLY A 296 -18.95 -12.25 -31.48
CA GLY A 296 -19.43 -10.87 -31.54
C GLY A 296 -18.49 -9.87 -30.85
N PRO A 297 -18.83 -8.58 -30.87
CA PRO A 297 -18.03 -7.57 -30.22
C PRO A 297 -17.94 -7.80 -28.70
N LEU A 298 -16.75 -7.56 -28.15
CA LEU A 298 -16.56 -7.64 -26.71
C LEU A 298 -17.19 -6.43 -26.00
N PRO A 299 -17.78 -6.62 -24.81
CA PRO A 299 -18.30 -5.53 -24.01
C PRO A 299 -17.24 -4.46 -23.69
N PRO A 300 -17.62 -3.20 -23.45
CA PRO A 300 -16.69 -2.18 -22.96
C PRO A 300 -15.96 -2.63 -21.70
N GLY A 301 -14.67 -2.30 -21.59
CA GLY A 301 -13.83 -2.70 -20.46
C GLY A 301 -13.36 -4.17 -20.48
N SER A 302 -13.58 -4.89 -21.58
CA SER A 302 -13.08 -6.27 -21.78
C SER A 302 -11.60 -6.32 -22.09
N VAL A 303 -11.08 -5.29 -22.75
CA VAL A 303 -9.72 -5.23 -23.28
C VAL A 303 -9.07 -3.91 -22.89
N ILE A 304 -7.84 -4.00 -22.41
CA ILE A 304 -6.97 -2.84 -22.25
C ILE A 304 -5.96 -2.87 -23.38
N GLY A 305 -6.09 -1.92 -24.31
CA GLY A 305 -5.16 -1.82 -25.44
C GLY A 305 -3.74 -1.52 -24.99
N SER A 306 -2.78 -2.03 -25.73
CA SER A 306 -1.34 -1.86 -25.43
C SER A 306 -0.89 -0.39 -25.34
N ASP A 307 -1.53 0.51 -26.07
CA ASP A 307 -1.31 1.95 -26.00
C ASP A 307 -1.80 2.58 -24.67
N VAL A 308 -2.96 2.17 -24.18
CA VAL A 308 -3.48 2.58 -22.86
C VAL A 308 -2.60 1.98 -21.76
N ALA A 309 -2.22 0.72 -21.88
CA ALA A 309 -1.32 0.05 -20.95
C ALA A 309 0.02 0.78 -20.82
N ALA A 310 0.60 1.22 -21.94
CA ALA A 310 1.82 2.02 -21.94
C ALA A 310 1.66 3.36 -21.22
N GLN A 311 0.52 4.06 -21.41
CA GLN A 311 0.22 5.32 -20.73
C GLN A 311 0.08 5.11 -19.21
N VAL A 312 -0.60 4.06 -18.76
CA VAL A 312 -0.74 3.72 -17.34
C VAL A 312 0.63 3.47 -16.72
N ARG A 313 1.48 2.61 -17.32
CA ARG A 313 2.84 2.33 -16.82
C ARG A 313 3.71 3.57 -16.73
N SER A 314 3.68 4.39 -17.79
CA SER A 314 4.41 5.67 -17.81
C SER A 314 3.95 6.59 -16.67
N ARG A 315 2.63 6.67 -16.43
CA ARG A 315 2.08 7.48 -15.35
C ARG A 315 2.48 6.94 -13.98
N VAL A 316 2.39 5.64 -13.72
CA VAL A 316 2.85 5.01 -12.46
C VAL A 316 4.31 5.36 -12.18
N GLY A 317 5.18 5.24 -13.19
CA GLY A 317 6.60 5.61 -13.07
C GLY A 317 6.79 7.08 -12.68
N ALA A 318 6.07 8.00 -13.37
CA ALA A 318 6.17 9.43 -13.09
C ALA A 318 5.63 9.81 -11.69
N LEU A 319 4.51 9.21 -11.26
CA LEU A 319 3.96 9.45 -9.92
C LEU A 319 4.87 8.88 -8.82
N ASN A 320 5.49 7.72 -9.02
CA ASN A 320 6.45 7.16 -8.09
C ASN A 320 7.72 8.02 -7.94
N GLN A 321 8.19 8.64 -9.02
CA GLN A 321 9.27 9.64 -8.94
C GLN A 321 8.86 10.86 -8.09
N VAL A 322 7.61 11.31 -8.22
CA VAL A 322 7.08 12.40 -7.38
C VAL A 322 7.07 11.98 -5.90
N ILE A 323 6.55 10.78 -5.58
CA ILE A 323 6.53 10.26 -4.21
C ILE A 323 7.94 10.20 -3.63
N GLN A 324 8.91 9.64 -4.35
CA GLN A 324 10.30 9.52 -3.89
C GLN A 324 10.95 10.88 -3.64
N SER A 325 10.77 11.85 -4.57
CA SER A 325 11.29 13.21 -4.41
C SER A 325 10.70 13.89 -3.18
N LEU A 326 9.37 13.90 -3.05
CA LEU A 326 8.68 14.55 -1.94
C LEU A 326 8.95 13.83 -0.60
N ALA A 327 9.09 12.50 -0.60
CA ALA A 327 9.50 11.75 0.59
C ALA A 327 10.90 12.17 1.08
N GLN A 328 11.86 12.27 0.17
CA GLN A 328 13.21 12.72 0.48
C GLN A 328 13.20 14.16 1.04
N GLU A 329 12.47 15.07 0.41
CA GLU A 329 12.34 16.47 0.85
C GLU A 329 11.72 16.59 2.25
N ASN A 330 10.86 15.63 2.62
CA ASN A 330 10.16 15.61 3.91
C ASN A 330 10.75 14.63 4.95
N GLY A 331 11.85 13.95 4.64
CA GLY A 331 12.48 12.99 5.55
C GLY A 331 11.59 11.77 5.84
N ALA A 332 10.71 11.40 4.90
CA ALA A 332 9.85 10.24 5.02
C ALA A 332 10.56 8.97 4.56
N LEU A 333 10.29 7.86 5.25
CA LEU A 333 10.76 6.54 4.86
C LEU A 333 9.91 6.01 3.70
N VAL A 334 10.57 5.58 2.62
CA VAL A 334 9.86 5.02 1.44
C VAL A 334 9.89 3.49 1.50
N TYR A 335 8.71 2.87 1.39
CA TYR A 335 8.60 1.45 1.11
C TYR A 335 8.25 1.24 -0.37
N ASP A 336 9.03 0.41 -1.07
CA ASP A 336 8.84 0.11 -2.50
C ASP A 336 7.78 -0.98 -2.73
N LEU A 337 6.50 -0.59 -2.59
CA LEU A 337 5.37 -1.47 -2.87
C LEU A 337 5.27 -1.81 -4.37
N HIS A 338 5.66 -0.89 -5.26
CA HIS A 338 5.75 -1.13 -6.69
C HIS A 338 6.68 -2.32 -7.00
N GLY A 339 7.87 -2.32 -6.40
CA GLY A 339 8.81 -3.43 -6.55
C GLY A 339 8.29 -4.76 -5.99
N LEU A 340 7.51 -4.74 -4.90
CA LEU A 340 6.88 -5.96 -4.38
C LEU A 340 5.90 -6.56 -5.40
N PHE A 341 4.98 -5.76 -5.98
CA PHE A 341 4.03 -6.25 -6.99
C PHE A 341 4.75 -6.75 -8.25
N ALA A 342 5.83 -6.08 -8.66
CA ALA A 342 6.66 -6.55 -9.78
C ALA A 342 7.32 -7.92 -9.48
N ARG A 343 7.77 -8.18 -8.24
CA ARG A 343 8.29 -9.51 -7.83
C ARG A 343 7.19 -10.58 -7.88
N VAL A 344 5.97 -10.26 -7.38
CA VAL A 344 4.82 -11.18 -7.46
C VAL A 344 4.54 -11.55 -8.91
N ARG A 345 4.54 -10.56 -9.82
CA ARG A 345 4.33 -10.77 -11.25
C ARG A 345 5.42 -11.63 -11.87
N GLY A 346 6.68 -11.40 -11.51
CA GLY A 346 7.84 -12.04 -12.16
C GLY A 346 8.07 -13.46 -11.71
N SER A 347 8.45 -13.65 -10.45
CA SER A 347 8.90 -14.94 -9.90
C SER A 347 7.88 -15.59 -8.95
N GLY A 348 6.84 -14.86 -8.58
CA GLY A 348 6.02 -15.22 -7.43
C GLY A 348 6.79 -15.02 -6.11
N LEU A 349 6.15 -15.30 -5.01
CA LEU A 349 6.73 -15.16 -3.67
C LEU A 349 6.48 -16.41 -2.84
N VAL A 350 7.56 -17.00 -2.34
CA VAL A 350 7.51 -18.18 -1.50
C VAL A 350 7.02 -17.79 -0.10
N VAL A 351 5.95 -18.42 0.38
CA VAL A 351 5.40 -18.20 1.73
C VAL A 351 5.59 -19.42 2.64
N SER A 352 5.85 -20.59 2.05
CA SER A 352 6.27 -21.81 2.76
C SER A 352 6.98 -22.73 1.76
N ASP A 353 7.57 -23.82 2.25
CA ASP A 353 8.28 -24.82 1.43
C ASP A 353 7.43 -25.37 0.28
N THR A 354 6.13 -25.33 0.42
CA THR A 354 5.17 -25.91 -0.53
C THR A 354 4.27 -24.90 -1.24
N ARG A 355 4.35 -23.61 -0.90
CA ARG A 355 3.43 -22.60 -1.43
C ARG A 355 4.16 -21.38 -1.97
N VAL A 356 3.82 -21.04 -3.21
CA VAL A 356 4.28 -19.83 -3.90
C VAL A 356 3.05 -19.02 -4.29
N LEU A 357 3.00 -17.76 -3.87
CA LEU A 357 1.99 -16.82 -4.32
C LEU A 357 2.39 -16.28 -5.69
N THR A 358 1.46 -16.25 -6.63
CA THR A 358 1.69 -15.72 -7.98
C THR A 358 0.73 -14.59 -8.31
N ARG A 359 1.00 -13.92 -9.44
CA ARG A 359 0.09 -12.88 -9.96
C ARG A 359 -1.20 -13.43 -10.57
N ASP A 360 -1.25 -14.72 -10.86
CA ASP A 360 -2.38 -15.31 -11.57
C ASP A 360 -3.66 -15.17 -10.77
N TYR A 361 -4.79 -15.15 -11.48
CA TYR A 361 -6.09 -15.19 -10.82
C TYR A 361 -6.20 -16.49 -10.00
N LEU A 362 -6.57 -16.36 -8.74
CA LEU A 362 -6.52 -17.44 -7.73
C LEU A 362 -5.10 -17.93 -7.41
N GLY A 363 -4.05 -17.18 -7.78
CA GLY A 363 -2.66 -17.48 -7.44
C GLY A 363 -2.27 -17.16 -5.98
N GLY A 364 -3.23 -16.73 -5.17
CA GLY A 364 -3.13 -16.58 -3.70
C GLY A 364 -2.60 -15.25 -3.19
N PHE A 365 -2.02 -14.40 -4.05
CA PHE A 365 -1.64 -13.06 -3.62
C PHE A 365 -2.84 -12.11 -3.63
N TYR A 366 -3.65 -12.16 -4.68
CA TYR A 366 -4.81 -11.28 -4.87
C TYR A 366 -6.10 -11.90 -4.37
N SER A 367 -7.03 -11.06 -3.93
CA SER A 367 -8.42 -11.42 -3.67
C SER A 367 -9.22 -11.55 -4.98
N LEU A 368 -10.51 -11.88 -4.90
CA LEU A 368 -11.33 -12.14 -6.10
C LEU A 368 -11.50 -10.94 -7.04
N ASN A 369 -11.25 -9.71 -6.59
CA ASN A 369 -11.25 -8.55 -7.50
C ASN A 369 -10.00 -8.51 -8.41
N GLY A 370 -8.97 -9.26 -8.09
CA GLY A 370 -7.76 -9.42 -8.88
C GLY A 370 -6.74 -8.29 -8.77
N TYR A 371 -7.00 -7.18 -8.07
CA TYR A 371 -6.06 -6.07 -7.93
C TYR A 371 -5.77 -5.63 -6.49
N TYR A 372 -6.58 -6.01 -5.52
CA TYR A 372 -6.23 -5.88 -4.10
C TYR A 372 -5.78 -7.24 -3.53
N PRO A 373 -4.79 -7.23 -2.63
CA PRO A 373 -4.30 -8.47 -2.01
C PRO A 373 -5.37 -9.19 -1.20
N GLY A 374 -5.23 -10.51 -1.07
CA GLY A 374 -5.90 -11.33 -0.06
C GLY A 374 -5.21 -11.24 1.30
N ALA A 375 -5.70 -11.98 2.29
CA ALA A 375 -5.16 -11.95 3.65
C ALA A 375 -3.66 -12.28 3.71
N THR A 376 -3.20 -13.27 2.94
CA THR A 376 -1.78 -13.65 2.88
C THR A 376 -0.94 -12.60 2.16
N GLY A 377 -1.47 -11.99 1.09
CA GLY A 377 -0.81 -10.87 0.43
C GLY A 377 -0.64 -9.66 1.34
N HIS A 378 -1.65 -9.32 2.14
CA HIS A 378 -1.56 -8.29 3.16
C HIS A 378 -0.54 -8.61 4.26
N ALA A 379 -0.48 -9.85 4.74
CA ALA A 379 0.52 -10.29 5.73
C ALA A 379 1.95 -10.14 5.18
N LEU A 380 2.15 -10.43 3.91
CA LEU A 380 3.44 -10.25 3.24
C LEU A 380 3.82 -8.77 3.19
N ILE A 381 2.91 -7.86 2.78
CA ILE A 381 3.16 -6.42 2.78
C ILE A 381 3.52 -5.94 4.19
N ALA A 382 2.77 -6.39 5.21
CA ALA A 382 3.05 -6.05 6.60
C ALA A 382 4.47 -6.46 7.03
N ASN A 383 4.89 -7.70 6.72
CA ASN A 383 6.23 -8.20 7.03
C ASN A 383 7.34 -7.39 6.36
N GLU A 384 7.15 -7.01 5.12
CA GLU A 384 8.13 -6.19 4.37
C GLU A 384 8.27 -4.79 5.00
N VAL A 385 7.15 -4.15 5.37
CA VAL A 385 7.19 -2.83 6.05
C VAL A 385 7.75 -2.93 7.46
N LEU A 386 7.37 -3.94 8.25
CA LEU A 386 7.94 -4.19 9.58
C LEU A 386 9.45 -4.45 9.50
N SER A 387 9.90 -5.23 8.51
CA SER A 387 11.32 -5.47 8.26
C SER A 387 12.06 -4.18 7.92
N LEU A 388 11.43 -3.28 7.16
CA LEU A 388 11.98 -1.96 6.87
C LEU A 388 12.11 -1.13 8.15
N LEU A 389 11.08 -1.10 9.01
CA LEU A 389 11.12 -0.41 10.31
C LEU A 389 12.22 -0.97 11.22
N ASN A 390 12.31 -2.30 11.34
CA ASN A 390 13.33 -2.96 12.14
C ASN A 390 14.75 -2.58 11.71
N ARG A 391 15.00 -2.53 10.39
CA ARG A 391 16.33 -2.13 9.87
C ARG A 391 16.61 -0.64 10.03
N THR A 392 15.59 0.21 9.89
CA THR A 392 15.80 1.67 9.89
C THR A 392 15.91 2.24 11.30
N PHE A 393 15.08 1.76 12.21
CA PHE A 393 14.96 2.30 13.56
C PHE A 393 15.56 1.40 14.65
N GLY A 394 16.15 0.25 14.26
CA GLY A 394 16.72 -0.69 15.23
C GLY A 394 15.68 -1.39 16.11
N THR A 395 14.43 -1.41 15.68
CA THR A 395 13.35 -2.11 16.38
C THR A 395 13.44 -3.63 16.16
N SER A 396 12.65 -4.40 16.90
CA SER A 396 12.62 -5.86 16.80
C SER A 396 11.17 -6.37 16.75
N PHE A 397 10.31 -5.71 15.98
CA PHE A 397 8.93 -6.16 15.81
C PHE A 397 8.92 -7.57 15.22
N PRO A 398 8.15 -8.50 15.80
CA PRO A 398 8.02 -9.84 15.27
C PRO A 398 7.37 -9.81 13.89
N LEU A 399 7.78 -10.75 13.03
CA LEU A 399 7.14 -10.92 11.73
C LEU A 399 5.99 -11.93 11.84
N ILE A 400 5.02 -11.76 10.94
CA ILE A 400 3.86 -12.63 10.84
C ILE A 400 4.28 -13.97 10.25
N ASP A 401 3.81 -15.07 10.80
CA ASP A 401 3.97 -16.40 10.21
C ASP A 401 3.09 -16.53 8.96
N LEU A 402 3.70 -16.33 7.79
CA LEU A 402 3.01 -16.41 6.50
C LEU A 402 2.46 -17.80 6.21
N ALA A 403 3.11 -18.86 6.70
CA ALA A 403 2.64 -20.22 6.50
C ALA A 403 1.31 -20.46 7.24
N GLN A 404 1.20 -19.94 8.46
CA GLN A 404 -0.03 -20.02 9.24
C GLN A 404 -1.15 -19.19 8.59
N VAL A 405 -0.88 -17.95 8.19
CA VAL A 405 -1.89 -17.10 7.52
C VAL A 405 -2.37 -17.77 6.23
N ALA A 406 -1.47 -18.36 5.45
CA ALA A 406 -1.81 -19.05 4.20
C ALA A 406 -2.69 -20.31 4.41
N GLN A 407 -2.61 -20.96 5.55
CA GLN A 407 -3.50 -22.09 5.88
C GLN A 407 -4.93 -21.63 6.15
N ASP A 408 -5.07 -20.44 6.76
CA ASP A 408 -6.35 -19.85 7.15
C ASP A 408 -6.97 -18.99 6.05
N ASP A 409 -6.23 -18.71 4.96
CA ASP A 409 -6.69 -17.89 3.85
C ASP A 409 -7.44 -18.74 2.80
N PRO A 410 -8.77 -18.55 2.63
CA PRO A 410 -9.52 -19.29 1.63
C PRO A 410 -8.97 -19.17 0.19
N ALA A 411 -8.40 -18.01 -0.16
CA ALA A 411 -7.82 -17.78 -1.48
C ALA A 411 -6.56 -18.63 -1.74
N VAL A 412 -5.79 -18.93 -0.68
CA VAL A 412 -4.54 -19.72 -0.76
C VAL A 412 -4.78 -21.21 -0.56
N ARG A 413 -5.80 -21.56 0.22
CA ARG A 413 -6.09 -22.95 0.61
C ARG A 413 -6.32 -23.90 -0.59
N PHE A 414 -6.77 -23.37 -1.72
CA PHE A 414 -7.06 -24.12 -2.93
C PHE A 414 -5.90 -24.14 -3.93
N ILE A 415 -4.78 -23.45 -3.65
CA ILE A 415 -3.60 -23.52 -4.52
C ILE A 415 -3.00 -24.92 -4.41
N PRO A 416 -2.73 -25.61 -5.54
CA PRO A 416 -2.05 -26.89 -5.52
C PRO A 416 -0.69 -26.79 -4.81
N LEU A 417 -0.42 -27.69 -3.89
CA LEU A 417 0.89 -27.77 -3.25
C LEU A 417 1.95 -28.17 -4.30
N LYS A 418 3.07 -27.45 -4.32
CA LYS A 418 4.22 -27.84 -5.15
C LYS A 418 4.70 -29.20 -4.64
N LYS A 419 4.69 -30.25 -5.50
CA LYS A 419 5.27 -31.53 -5.15
C LYS A 419 6.77 -31.31 -4.86
N PRO A 420 7.31 -31.82 -3.75
CA PRO A 420 8.75 -31.77 -3.52
C PRO A 420 9.43 -32.41 -4.73
N SER A 421 10.44 -31.73 -5.27
CA SER A 421 11.25 -32.28 -6.37
C SER A 421 11.89 -33.58 -5.84
N SER A 422 11.69 -34.68 -6.53
CA SER A 422 12.19 -36.03 -6.18
C SER A 422 13.73 -36.15 -6.17
N GLY A 423 14.45 -35.02 -6.02
CA GLY A 423 15.91 -34.94 -6.06
C GLY A 423 16.59 -34.47 -4.78
N GLU A 424 15.85 -34.15 -3.70
CA GLU A 424 16.45 -33.67 -2.44
C GLU A 424 16.37 -34.68 -1.28
N LEU A 425 16.21 -35.96 -1.58
CA LEU A 425 16.39 -37.04 -0.61
C LEU A 425 17.62 -37.86 -1.05
N GLN A 426 18.80 -37.33 -0.81
CA GLN A 426 20.06 -38.08 -0.71
C GLN A 426 20.91 -37.49 0.40
#